data_af74a912e9097a2a367915f2488b6844
#
_entry.id   af74a912e9097a2a367915f2488b6844
#
_cell.length_a   1.000
_cell.length_b   1.000
_cell.length_c   1.000
_cell.angle_alpha   90.00
_cell.angle_beta   90.00
_cell.angle_gamma   90.00
#
_symmetry.space_group_name_H-M   'P 1'
#
loop_
_entity.id
_entity.type
_entity.pdbx_description
1 polymer ?
#
loop_
_entity_poly.entity_id
_entity_poly.type
_entity_poly.pdbx_seq_one_letter_code
_entity_poly.pdbx_strand_id
1 'polypeptide(L)'
;MRLCSDWIETFCEYVVDTETPRIFAKWSAIATIAGALRKKCWFQLGRHKTYPNLYIILVAPPGGRKSVSLNYAKELLIEGIPDVVISSESNTRESLLQDLELSATDAIMPDKTSFRYSALTVMSKEFEIFLGQKKENAKMIVTLTDLYDCTDAVWKHRTKHSGNSTIPNVYLNLAGCTTPSSLASSFPTDAIGGGLTSRMLFIYCDKREKLVPVPEWTEKEDKYKKLLLKDIASIGSLTGIYNFTANSRKEYDNWYVEQTKAPRVCKDETFAGWYERKPLFVQKLAIICQASQSDNFQIEWNIFERAILLVEEVEETMALAFRGVGRSDITADVDMI
;
A
#
# COMPACT_ATOMS: atom_id res chain seq x y z
N MET A 1 -17.33 18.09 2.02
CA MET A 1 -18.29 16.94 1.99
C MET A 1 -17.93 16.04 0.83
N ARG A 2 -17.74 14.75 1.07
CA ARG A 2 -17.47 13.75 0.03
C ARG A 2 -18.60 13.69 -0.99
N LEU A 3 -18.26 13.56 -2.25
CA LEU A 3 -19.23 13.34 -3.33
C LEU A 3 -19.52 11.84 -3.54
N CYS A 4 -18.50 11.01 -3.32
CA CYS A 4 -18.64 9.56 -3.25
C CYS A 4 -19.07 9.16 -1.84
N SER A 5 -20.01 8.26 -1.71
CA SER A 5 -20.32 7.64 -0.41
C SER A 5 -19.13 6.83 0.13
N ASP A 6 -18.35 6.26 -0.77
CA ASP A 6 -17.11 5.54 -0.51
C ASP A 6 -16.22 5.63 -1.76
N TRP A 7 -15.04 6.22 -1.61
CA TRP A 7 -14.11 6.42 -2.72
C TRP A 7 -13.56 5.09 -3.26
N ILE A 8 -13.28 4.13 -2.36
CA ILE A 8 -12.75 2.82 -2.74
C ILE A 8 -13.76 2.06 -3.60
N GLU A 9 -15.03 2.00 -3.17
CA GLU A 9 -16.08 1.30 -3.91
C GLU A 9 -16.39 2.02 -5.24
N THR A 10 -16.41 3.37 -5.24
CA THR A 10 -16.61 4.15 -6.45
C THR A 10 -15.50 3.91 -7.47
N PHE A 11 -14.25 3.77 -7.02
CA PHE A 11 -13.13 3.41 -7.88
C PHE A 11 -13.29 2.00 -8.47
N CYS A 12 -13.73 1.03 -7.67
CA CYS A 12 -14.00 -0.32 -8.16
C CYS A 12 -15.05 -0.32 -9.28
N GLU A 13 -16.12 0.49 -9.12
CA GLU A 13 -17.14 0.65 -10.16
C GLU A 13 -16.63 1.41 -11.40
N TYR A 14 -15.73 2.37 -11.22
CA TYR A 14 -15.10 3.12 -12.31
C TYR A 14 -14.26 2.22 -13.23
N VAL A 15 -13.58 1.21 -12.69
CA VAL A 15 -12.73 0.31 -13.46
C VAL A 15 -13.35 -1.05 -13.76
N VAL A 16 -14.64 -1.24 -13.46
CA VAL A 16 -15.31 -2.56 -13.53
C VAL A 16 -15.29 -3.19 -14.93
N ASP A 17 -15.30 -2.37 -15.99
CA ASP A 17 -15.30 -2.82 -17.38
C ASP A 17 -13.90 -3.02 -17.97
N THR A 18 -12.86 -2.89 -17.16
CA THR A 18 -11.46 -3.15 -17.57
C THR A 18 -11.01 -4.60 -17.39
N GLU A 19 -11.91 -5.50 -16.97
CA GLU A 19 -11.63 -6.91 -16.63
C GLU A 19 -10.62 -7.08 -15.46
N THR A 20 -10.29 -6.00 -14.75
CA THR A 20 -9.45 -6.09 -13.55
C THR A 20 -10.24 -6.78 -12.43
N PRO A 21 -9.68 -7.81 -11.77
CA PRO A 21 -10.29 -8.39 -10.58
C PRO A 21 -10.61 -7.31 -9.53
N ARG A 22 -11.80 -7.38 -8.94
CA ARG A 22 -12.27 -6.37 -7.97
C ARG A 22 -11.31 -6.19 -6.80
N ILE A 23 -10.65 -7.26 -6.36
CA ILE A 23 -9.64 -7.20 -5.30
C ILE A 23 -8.46 -6.29 -5.71
N PHE A 24 -7.97 -6.37 -6.95
CA PHE A 24 -6.88 -5.50 -7.41
C PHE A 24 -7.35 -4.04 -7.54
N ALA A 25 -8.58 -3.81 -8.01
CA ALA A 25 -9.17 -2.47 -8.02
C ALA A 25 -9.24 -1.88 -6.61
N LYS A 26 -9.76 -2.64 -5.65
CA LYS A 26 -9.86 -2.27 -4.23
C LYS A 26 -8.50 -1.85 -3.65
N TRP A 27 -7.47 -2.68 -3.83
CA TRP A 27 -6.15 -2.41 -3.28
C TRP A 27 -5.37 -1.31 -4.01
N SER A 28 -5.64 -1.11 -5.31
CA SER A 28 -5.15 0.07 -6.05
C SER A 28 -5.77 1.36 -5.52
N ALA A 29 -7.08 1.34 -5.21
CA ALA A 29 -7.78 2.46 -4.57
C ALA A 29 -7.20 2.79 -3.19
N ILE A 30 -6.97 1.77 -2.36
CA ILE A 30 -6.34 1.90 -1.04
C ILE A 30 -4.95 2.53 -1.15
N ALA A 31 -4.12 2.06 -2.08
CA ALA A 31 -2.79 2.63 -2.34
C ALA A 31 -2.86 4.11 -2.75
N THR A 32 -3.87 4.48 -3.54
CA THR A 32 -4.09 5.87 -3.98
C THR A 32 -4.42 6.78 -2.82
N ILE A 33 -5.35 6.38 -1.94
CA ILE A 33 -5.71 7.15 -0.75
C ILE A 33 -4.50 7.29 0.19
N ALA A 34 -3.73 6.22 0.41
CA ALA A 34 -2.50 6.27 1.18
C ALA A 34 -1.51 7.30 0.60
N GLY A 35 -1.32 7.29 -0.73
CA GLY A 35 -0.49 8.27 -1.45
C GLY A 35 -1.01 9.71 -1.34
N ALA A 36 -2.32 9.91 -1.29
CA ALA A 36 -2.97 11.20 -1.12
C ALA A 36 -2.82 11.78 0.29
N LEU A 37 -3.00 10.95 1.32
CA LEU A 37 -2.90 11.36 2.73
C LEU A 37 -1.48 11.76 3.11
N ARG A 38 -0.48 11.11 2.57
CA ARG A 38 0.94 11.39 2.88
C ARG A 38 1.21 11.34 4.39
N LYS A 39 2.23 12.04 4.89
CA LYS A 39 2.58 12.09 6.32
C LYS A 39 1.74 13.11 7.13
N LYS A 40 0.71 13.69 6.54
CA LYS A 40 -0.12 14.73 7.17
C LYS A 40 -1.18 14.18 8.12
N CYS A 41 -1.48 12.89 8.03
CA CYS A 41 -2.48 12.21 8.85
C CYS A 41 -1.85 11.01 9.55
N TRP A 42 -2.21 10.80 10.80
CA TRP A 42 -1.76 9.64 11.57
C TRP A 42 -2.76 9.25 12.64
N PHE A 43 -2.62 8.02 13.10
CA PHE A 43 -3.33 7.50 14.26
C PHE A 43 -2.39 7.53 15.47
N GLN A 44 -2.86 8.04 16.60
CA GLN A 44 -2.03 8.22 17.81
C GLN A 44 -2.32 7.15 18.85
N LEU A 45 -1.31 6.35 19.21
CA LEU A 45 -1.37 5.37 20.29
C LEU A 45 -0.27 5.65 21.31
N GLY A 46 -0.64 6.29 22.41
CA GLY A 46 0.34 6.74 23.39
C GLY A 46 1.38 7.64 22.73
N ARG A 47 2.64 7.22 22.72
CA ARG A 47 3.74 7.94 22.05
C ARG A 47 3.97 7.52 20.59
N HIS A 48 3.29 6.48 20.13
CA HIS A 48 3.48 5.94 18.78
C HIS A 48 2.52 6.59 17.80
N LYS A 49 3.04 6.94 16.62
CA LYS A 49 2.26 7.41 15.49
C LYS A 49 2.23 6.34 14.41
N THR A 50 1.03 6.01 13.94
CA THR A 50 0.82 5.11 12.81
C THR A 50 0.39 5.94 11.61
N TYR A 51 1.23 5.98 10.58
CA TYR A 51 0.96 6.66 9.31
C TYR A 51 0.28 5.71 8.32
N PRO A 52 -0.56 6.20 7.38
CA PRO A 52 -1.33 5.36 6.46
C PRO A 52 -0.53 4.76 5.30
N ASN A 53 0.80 4.87 5.29
CA ASN A 53 1.63 4.26 4.25
C ASN A 53 1.52 2.74 4.25
N LEU A 54 1.43 2.15 3.06
CA LEU A 54 1.37 0.71 2.86
C LEU A 54 2.37 0.27 1.79
N TYR A 55 2.80 -0.99 1.86
CA TYR A 55 3.50 -1.68 0.78
C TYR A 55 2.59 -2.79 0.26
N ILE A 56 2.01 -2.58 -0.91
CA ILE A 56 0.99 -3.43 -1.52
C ILE A 56 1.58 -4.07 -2.79
N ILE A 57 1.53 -5.38 -2.89
CA ILE A 57 2.01 -6.12 -4.06
C ILE A 57 0.85 -6.93 -4.64
N LEU A 58 0.43 -6.55 -5.84
CA LEU A 58 -0.59 -7.26 -6.60
C LEU A 58 0.06 -8.43 -7.34
N VAL A 59 -0.36 -9.64 -7.04
CA VAL A 59 0.25 -10.87 -7.55
C VAL A 59 -0.76 -11.68 -8.35
N ALA A 60 -0.46 -11.95 -9.62
CA ALA A 60 -1.25 -12.83 -10.47
C ALA A 60 -0.39 -13.43 -11.59
N PRO A 61 -0.81 -14.51 -12.24
CA PRO A 61 -0.20 -14.99 -13.48
C PRO A 61 -0.11 -13.90 -14.56
N PRO A 62 0.73 -14.06 -15.59
CA PRO A 62 0.73 -13.18 -16.76
C PRO A 62 -0.68 -13.03 -17.35
N GLY A 63 -1.05 -11.81 -17.77
CA GLY A 63 -2.39 -11.51 -18.29
C GLY A 63 -3.48 -11.30 -17.21
N GLY A 64 -3.17 -11.38 -15.92
CA GLY A 64 -4.10 -11.20 -14.79
C GLY A 64 -4.58 -9.76 -14.56
N ARG A 65 -4.38 -8.82 -15.50
CA ARG A 65 -4.88 -7.43 -15.48
C ARG A 65 -4.46 -6.59 -14.24
N LYS A 66 -3.40 -6.99 -13.51
CA LYS A 66 -2.91 -6.32 -12.28
C LYS A 66 -2.61 -4.83 -12.49
N SER A 67 -1.85 -4.52 -13.54
CA SER A 67 -1.37 -3.17 -13.81
C SER A 67 -2.45 -2.22 -14.34
N VAL A 68 -3.59 -2.74 -14.78
CA VAL A 68 -4.67 -1.91 -15.34
C VAL A 68 -5.27 -1.02 -14.25
N SER A 69 -5.74 -1.59 -13.15
CA SER A 69 -6.28 -0.79 -12.03
C SER A 69 -5.23 0.14 -11.41
N LEU A 70 -3.97 -0.33 -11.31
CA LEU A 70 -2.89 0.50 -10.77
C LEU A 70 -2.61 1.73 -11.66
N ASN A 71 -2.73 1.61 -12.99
CA ASN A 71 -2.58 2.73 -13.91
C ASN A 71 -3.70 3.77 -13.72
N TYR A 72 -4.97 3.34 -13.72
CA TYR A 72 -6.09 4.25 -13.47
C TYR A 72 -5.96 4.94 -12.10
N ALA A 73 -5.52 4.21 -11.08
CA ALA A 73 -5.24 4.75 -9.75
C ALA A 73 -4.14 5.81 -9.77
N LYS A 74 -3.03 5.56 -10.49
CA LYS A 74 -1.92 6.49 -10.68
C LYS A 74 -2.36 7.76 -11.40
N GLU A 75 -3.14 7.62 -12.47
CA GLU A 75 -3.70 8.75 -13.22
C GLU A 75 -4.56 9.66 -12.34
N LEU A 76 -5.51 9.08 -11.58
CA LEU A 76 -6.36 9.84 -10.66
C LEU A 76 -5.55 10.53 -9.56
N LEU A 77 -4.50 9.91 -9.05
CA LEU A 77 -3.65 10.50 -8.02
C LEU A 77 -2.89 11.72 -8.55
N ILE A 78 -2.30 11.61 -9.74
CA ILE A 78 -1.54 12.69 -10.40
C ILE A 78 -2.49 13.84 -10.80
N GLU A 79 -3.63 13.52 -11.41
CA GLU A 79 -4.59 14.51 -11.89
C GLU A 79 -5.28 15.25 -10.73
N GLY A 80 -5.60 14.52 -9.63
CA GLY A 80 -6.30 15.09 -8.49
C GLY A 80 -5.41 15.80 -7.47
N ILE A 81 -4.11 15.48 -7.44
CA ILE A 81 -3.14 16.06 -6.49
C ILE A 81 -1.86 16.46 -7.23
N PRO A 82 -1.82 17.66 -7.82
CA PRO A 82 -0.70 18.07 -8.68
C PRO A 82 0.67 18.13 -7.98
N ASP A 83 0.71 18.24 -6.67
CA ASP A 83 1.94 18.26 -5.84
C ASP A 83 2.34 16.89 -5.30
N VAL A 84 1.67 15.81 -5.72
CA VAL A 84 2.09 14.45 -5.35
C VAL A 84 3.36 14.08 -6.11
N VAL A 85 4.33 13.53 -5.39
CA VAL A 85 5.56 13.02 -6.00
C VAL A 85 5.44 11.52 -6.17
N ILE A 86 5.51 11.09 -7.43
CA ILE A 86 5.50 9.67 -7.81
C ILE A 86 6.87 9.29 -8.34
N SER A 87 7.42 8.21 -7.80
CA SER A 87 8.70 7.66 -8.21
C SER A 87 8.66 7.16 -9.66
N SER A 88 9.80 7.17 -10.32
CA SER A 88 9.97 6.50 -11.62
C SER A 88 9.74 4.98 -11.50
N GLU A 89 9.39 4.32 -12.62
CA GLU A 89 9.09 2.88 -12.64
C GLU A 89 10.33 2.00 -12.47
N SER A 90 11.51 2.53 -12.78
CA SER A 90 12.82 1.85 -12.59
C SER A 90 13.72 2.77 -11.79
N ASN A 91 14.14 2.31 -10.63
CA ASN A 91 14.97 3.09 -9.73
C ASN A 91 16.15 2.28 -9.20
N THR A 92 17.31 2.94 -9.09
CA THR A 92 18.34 2.49 -8.17
C THR A 92 18.01 2.97 -6.75
N ARG A 93 18.61 2.36 -5.75
CA ARG A 93 18.47 2.81 -4.36
C ARG A 93 18.85 4.29 -4.20
N GLU A 94 19.91 4.72 -4.83
CA GLU A 94 20.41 6.10 -4.81
C GLU A 94 19.41 7.07 -5.44
N SER A 95 18.78 6.69 -6.56
CA SER A 95 17.74 7.48 -7.22
C SER A 95 16.49 7.58 -6.35
N LEU A 96 16.06 6.50 -5.71
CA LEU A 96 14.92 6.50 -4.77
C LEU A 96 15.16 7.48 -3.60
N LEU A 97 16.37 7.50 -3.04
CA LEU A 97 16.73 8.42 -1.96
C LEU A 97 16.80 9.87 -2.43
N GLN A 98 17.25 10.11 -3.66
CA GLN A 98 17.25 11.44 -4.27
C GLN A 98 15.82 11.93 -4.53
N ASP A 99 14.94 11.08 -5.06
CA ASP A 99 13.52 11.41 -5.26
C ASP A 99 12.85 11.76 -3.91
N LEU A 100 13.14 11.01 -2.85
CA LEU A 100 12.66 11.32 -1.50
C LEU A 100 13.19 12.65 -0.97
N GLU A 101 14.46 12.98 -1.20
CA GLU A 101 15.04 14.25 -0.79
C GLU A 101 14.39 15.43 -1.54
N LEU A 102 14.18 15.28 -2.85
CA LEU A 102 13.52 16.27 -3.70
C LEU A 102 12.02 16.44 -3.40
N SER A 103 11.38 15.42 -2.84
CA SER A 103 9.96 15.46 -2.45
C SER A 103 9.70 16.26 -1.16
N ALA A 104 10.73 16.84 -0.54
CA ALA A 104 10.60 17.55 0.72
C ALA A 104 9.69 18.78 0.57
N THR A 105 8.65 18.83 1.39
CA THR A 105 7.64 19.90 1.41
C THR A 105 7.24 20.22 2.84
N ASP A 106 6.51 21.32 3.02
CA ASP A 106 6.01 21.76 4.31
C ASP A 106 4.50 21.54 4.42
N ALA A 107 4.03 21.08 5.56
CA ALA A 107 2.61 21.01 5.89
C ALA A 107 2.29 21.90 7.08
N ILE A 108 1.11 22.50 7.04
CA ILE A 108 0.56 23.27 8.14
C ILE A 108 -0.43 22.37 8.89
N MET A 109 -0.17 22.17 10.18
CA MET A 109 -1.01 21.40 11.07
C MET A 109 -2.23 22.20 11.54
N PRO A 110 -3.30 21.56 12.06
CA PRO A 110 -4.47 22.28 12.59
C PRO A 110 -4.15 23.28 13.72
N ASP A 111 -3.10 23.04 14.49
CA ASP A 111 -2.57 23.94 15.52
C ASP A 111 -1.72 25.10 14.98
N LYS A 112 -1.64 25.23 13.63
CA LYS A 112 -0.83 26.21 12.88
C LYS A 112 0.68 26.00 12.97
N THR A 113 1.14 24.90 13.54
CA THR A 113 2.56 24.53 13.45
C THR A 113 2.87 24.04 12.05
N SER A 114 4.08 24.36 11.55
CA SER A 114 4.59 23.84 10.29
C SER A 114 5.56 22.71 10.55
N PHE A 115 5.50 21.65 9.75
CA PHE A 115 6.52 20.61 9.78
C PHE A 115 6.94 20.22 8.36
N ARG A 116 8.24 20.02 8.19
CA ARG A 116 8.84 19.62 6.93
C ARG A 116 8.90 18.09 6.84
N TYR A 117 8.45 17.52 5.72
CA TYR A 117 8.46 16.08 5.49
C TYR A 117 8.73 15.76 4.01
N SER A 118 9.21 14.56 3.76
CA SER A 118 9.41 14.01 2.41
C SER A 118 8.40 12.90 2.18
N ALA A 119 7.62 12.99 1.11
CA ALA A 119 6.62 11.99 0.77
C ALA A 119 6.77 11.53 -0.68
N LEU A 120 6.92 10.23 -0.86
CA LEU A 120 7.03 9.60 -2.17
C LEU A 120 6.06 8.42 -2.26
N THR A 121 5.36 8.34 -3.40
CA THR A 121 4.53 7.19 -3.74
C THR A 121 5.16 6.44 -4.91
N VAL A 122 5.39 5.15 -4.74
CA VAL A 122 5.84 4.24 -5.79
C VAL A 122 4.63 3.51 -6.33
N MET A 123 4.42 3.56 -7.66
CA MET A 123 3.41 2.77 -8.37
C MET A 123 4.07 2.11 -9.57
N SER A 124 4.52 0.87 -9.39
CA SER A 124 5.31 0.12 -10.36
C SER A 124 4.51 -1.02 -11.00
N LYS A 125 4.48 -1.06 -12.34
CA LYS A 125 3.83 -2.15 -13.09
C LYS A 125 4.59 -3.46 -13.02
N GLU A 126 5.91 -3.37 -12.85
CA GLU A 126 6.85 -4.49 -12.78
C GLU A 126 7.71 -4.31 -11.53
N PHE A 127 7.26 -4.89 -10.42
CA PHE A 127 7.90 -4.69 -9.12
C PHE A 127 9.35 -5.19 -9.08
N GLU A 128 9.68 -6.24 -9.83
CA GLU A 128 11.03 -6.76 -9.99
C GLU A 128 11.99 -5.74 -10.63
N ILE A 129 11.51 -4.91 -11.56
CA ILE A 129 12.31 -3.85 -12.18
C ILE A 129 12.59 -2.76 -11.14
N PHE A 130 11.60 -2.42 -10.32
CA PHE A 130 11.77 -1.46 -9.22
C PHE A 130 12.75 -1.95 -8.15
N LEU A 131 12.71 -3.23 -7.78
CA LEU A 131 13.65 -3.80 -6.81
C LEU A 131 15.09 -3.88 -7.34
N GLY A 132 15.28 -3.96 -8.65
CA GLY A 132 16.57 -4.15 -9.28
C GLY A 132 17.07 -5.59 -9.29
N GLN A 133 18.25 -5.82 -9.91
CA GLN A 133 18.86 -7.14 -10.01
C GLN A 133 19.38 -7.66 -8.66
N LYS A 134 19.45 -8.99 -8.49
CA LYS A 134 19.76 -9.69 -7.22
C LYS A 134 20.91 -9.09 -6.38
N LYS A 135 21.99 -8.56 -6.97
CA LYS A 135 23.10 -7.95 -6.23
C LYS A 135 22.80 -6.57 -5.67
N GLU A 136 21.92 -5.80 -6.32
CA GLU A 136 21.51 -4.45 -5.92
C GLU A 136 20.26 -4.50 -5.03
N ASN A 137 19.47 -5.55 -5.19
CA ASN A 137 18.23 -5.83 -4.49
C ASN A 137 18.40 -5.84 -2.95
N ALA A 138 19.45 -6.46 -2.42
CA ALA A 138 19.67 -6.53 -0.96
C ALA A 138 19.73 -5.15 -0.29
N LYS A 139 20.39 -4.17 -0.93
CA LYS A 139 20.45 -2.80 -0.41
C LYS A 139 19.10 -2.09 -0.50
N MET A 140 18.36 -2.30 -1.58
CA MET A 140 17.00 -1.76 -1.75
C MET A 140 16.06 -2.36 -0.69
N ILE A 141 16.08 -3.67 -0.48
CA ILE A 141 15.27 -4.37 0.54
C ILE A 141 15.50 -3.78 1.94
N VAL A 142 16.76 -3.61 2.35
CA VAL A 142 17.10 -3.00 3.65
C VAL A 142 16.58 -1.56 3.74
N THR A 143 16.75 -0.78 2.68
CA THR A 143 16.29 0.62 2.65
C THR A 143 14.77 0.71 2.74
N LEU A 144 14.03 -0.07 1.96
CA LEU A 144 12.56 -0.13 2.02
C LEU A 144 12.06 -0.56 3.41
N THR A 145 12.76 -1.53 4.03
CA THR A 145 12.43 -1.99 5.38
C THR A 145 12.54 -0.86 6.42
N ASP A 146 13.60 -0.07 6.34
CA ASP A 146 13.86 1.04 7.24
C ASP A 146 12.86 2.21 7.01
N LEU A 147 12.60 2.56 5.76
CA LEU A 147 11.71 3.65 5.38
C LEU A 147 10.22 3.38 5.66
N TYR A 148 9.82 2.10 5.81
CA TYR A 148 8.42 1.73 6.08
C TYR A 148 7.88 2.30 7.38
N ASP A 149 8.72 2.37 8.42
CA ASP A 149 8.29 2.75 9.76
C ASP A 149 8.01 4.26 9.90
N CYS A 150 8.30 5.07 8.87
CA CYS A 150 7.96 6.50 8.76
C CYS A 150 8.31 7.30 10.03
N THR A 151 9.49 7.07 10.58
CA THR A 151 9.94 7.70 11.84
C THR A 151 9.89 9.23 11.78
N ASP A 152 9.57 9.88 12.91
CA ASP A 152 9.58 11.34 13.05
C ASP A 152 11.00 11.83 13.32
N ALA A 153 11.89 11.55 12.37
CA ALA A 153 13.31 11.91 12.44
C ALA A 153 13.84 12.23 11.05
N VAL A 154 14.94 12.94 11.02
CA VAL A 154 15.69 13.17 9.78
C VAL A 154 16.45 11.89 9.44
N TRP A 155 16.12 11.28 8.32
CA TRP A 155 16.86 10.16 7.79
C TRP A 155 18.09 10.64 7.05
N LYS A 156 19.28 10.13 7.43
CA LYS A 156 20.56 10.57 6.89
C LYS A 156 21.29 9.42 6.22
N HIS A 157 21.74 9.64 5.01
CA HIS A 157 22.59 8.72 4.27
C HIS A 157 23.86 9.42 3.81
N ARG A 158 25.00 8.78 4.06
CA ARG A 158 26.32 9.28 3.64
C ARG A 158 26.95 8.30 2.67
N THR A 159 27.38 8.80 1.53
CA THR A 159 28.18 8.04 0.58
C THR A 159 29.52 8.71 0.37
N LYS A 160 30.56 7.91 0.03
CA LYS A 160 31.91 8.46 -0.22
C LYS A 160 31.98 9.34 -1.48
N HIS A 161 31.07 9.15 -2.43
CA HIS A 161 31.13 9.79 -3.76
C HIS A 161 29.93 10.66 -4.13
N SER A 162 28.77 10.47 -3.52
CA SER A 162 27.52 11.17 -3.89
C SER A 162 27.05 12.20 -2.85
N GLY A 163 27.87 12.52 -1.84
CA GLY A 163 27.49 13.49 -0.82
C GLY A 163 26.62 12.91 0.31
N ASN A 164 25.96 13.81 1.04
CA ASN A 164 25.10 13.49 2.18
C ASN A 164 23.64 13.77 1.79
N SER A 165 22.78 12.76 1.79
CA SER A 165 21.33 12.97 1.68
C SER A 165 20.73 13.17 3.07
N THR A 166 19.84 14.15 3.16
CA THR A 166 19.14 14.52 4.40
C THR A 166 17.67 14.62 4.12
N ILE A 167 16.93 13.56 4.50
CA ILE A 167 15.52 13.40 4.16
C ILE A 167 14.68 13.61 5.43
N PRO A 168 13.92 14.69 5.54
CA PRO A 168 13.14 14.99 6.74
C PRO A 168 11.87 14.11 6.78
N ASN A 169 11.59 13.52 7.94
CA ASN A 169 10.30 12.93 8.26
C ASN A 169 9.71 12.08 7.11
N VAL A 170 10.42 11.03 6.71
CA VAL A 170 10.11 10.21 5.53
C VAL A 170 8.71 9.61 5.58
N TYR A 171 8.03 9.64 4.45
CA TYR A 171 6.82 8.89 4.15
C TYR A 171 6.99 8.19 2.80
N LEU A 172 7.01 6.88 2.81
CA LEU A 172 7.09 6.07 1.59
C LEU A 172 5.87 5.16 1.50
N ASN A 173 5.10 5.32 0.42
CA ASN A 173 3.98 4.46 0.07
C ASN A 173 4.33 3.69 -1.21
N LEU A 174 4.00 2.39 -1.29
CA LEU A 174 4.39 1.53 -2.40
C LEU A 174 3.23 0.64 -2.84
N ALA A 175 2.96 0.64 -4.14
CA ALA A 175 2.12 -0.35 -4.81
C ALA A 175 2.85 -0.89 -6.03
N GLY A 176 2.92 -2.21 -6.14
CA GLY A 176 3.61 -2.87 -7.24
C GLY A 176 2.84 -4.07 -7.78
N CYS A 177 3.10 -4.42 -9.03
CA CYS A 177 2.56 -5.62 -9.68
C CYS A 177 3.67 -6.60 -9.97
N THR A 178 3.42 -7.89 -9.77
CA THR A 178 4.37 -8.95 -10.09
C THR A 178 3.67 -10.26 -10.43
N THR A 179 4.41 -11.25 -10.88
CA THR A 179 3.93 -12.64 -11.03
C THR A 179 4.51 -13.51 -9.91
N PRO A 180 3.90 -14.67 -9.57
CA PRO A 180 4.48 -15.59 -8.60
C PRO A 180 5.91 -16.00 -8.93
N SER A 181 6.21 -16.24 -10.21
CA SER A 181 7.56 -16.60 -10.67
C SER A 181 8.57 -15.46 -10.50
N SER A 182 8.20 -14.22 -10.88
CA SER A 182 9.04 -13.04 -10.68
C SER A 182 9.26 -12.75 -9.19
N LEU A 183 8.22 -12.91 -8.36
CA LEU A 183 8.34 -12.76 -6.91
C LEU A 183 9.34 -13.76 -6.33
N ALA A 184 9.24 -15.03 -6.73
CA ALA A 184 10.16 -16.09 -6.31
C ALA A 184 11.62 -15.84 -6.74
N SER A 185 11.82 -15.26 -7.93
CA SER A 185 13.16 -14.92 -8.43
C SER A 185 13.75 -13.64 -7.82
N SER A 186 12.91 -12.70 -7.40
CA SER A 186 13.32 -11.40 -6.89
C SER A 186 13.68 -11.42 -5.40
N PHE A 187 13.04 -12.28 -4.61
CA PHE A 187 13.36 -12.41 -3.19
C PHE A 187 14.27 -13.62 -2.95
N PRO A 188 15.44 -13.44 -2.33
CA PRO A 188 16.19 -14.56 -1.77
C PRO A 188 15.31 -15.34 -0.79
N THR A 189 15.44 -16.67 -0.76
CA THR A 189 14.59 -17.52 0.09
C THR A 189 14.67 -17.14 1.58
N ASP A 190 15.83 -16.69 2.04
CA ASP A 190 16.08 -16.20 3.38
C ASP A 190 15.50 -14.79 3.66
N ALA A 191 15.16 -14.04 2.61
CA ALA A 191 14.46 -12.75 2.75
C ALA A 191 12.94 -12.89 2.87
N ILE A 192 12.38 -14.06 2.51
CA ILE A 192 10.97 -14.38 2.71
C ILE A 192 10.78 -14.67 4.20
N GLY A 193 9.83 -14.00 4.83
CA GLY A 193 9.74 -13.97 6.31
C GLY A 193 10.66 -12.95 6.97
N GLY A 194 11.52 -12.29 6.17
CA GLY A 194 12.40 -11.23 6.64
C GLY A 194 11.69 -9.90 6.91
N GLY A 195 12.47 -8.91 7.26
CA GLY A 195 11.97 -7.59 7.66
C GLY A 195 11.08 -6.90 6.64
N LEU A 196 11.39 -6.98 5.33
CA LEU A 196 10.58 -6.32 4.29
C LEU A 196 9.27 -7.06 4.03
N THR A 197 9.31 -8.38 3.82
CA THR A 197 8.11 -9.17 3.50
C THR A 197 7.08 -9.15 4.63
N SER A 198 7.51 -9.06 5.89
CA SER A 198 6.60 -8.86 7.03
C SER A 198 5.88 -7.49 7.03
N ARG A 199 6.31 -6.55 6.20
CA ARG A 199 5.75 -5.20 6.04
C ARG A 199 4.90 -5.05 4.77
N MET A 200 4.80 -6.11 3.96
CA MET A 200 4.09 -6.10 2.68
C MET A 200 2.76 -6.84 2.76
N LEU A 201 1.79 -6.33 2.01
CA LEU A 201 0.51 -6.97 1.78
C LEU A 201 0.53 -7.58 0.37
N PHE A 202 0.53 -8.91 0.29
CA PHE A 202 0.55 -9.65 -0.97
C PHE A 202 -0.87 -10.03 -1.38
N ILE A 203 -1.39 -9.36 -2.39
CA ILE A 203 -2.76 -9.52 -2.87
C ILE A 203 -2.73 -10.47 -4.05
N TYR A 204 -3.16 -11.70 -3.84
CA TYR A 204 -3.15 -12.73 -4.87
C TYR A 204 -4.54 -12.92 -5.49
N CYS A 205 -4.60 -12.98 -6.82
CA CYS A 205 -5.79 -13.39 -7.56
C CYS A 205 -5.37 -13.99 -8.90
N ASP A 206 -5.87 -15.18 -9.21
CA ASP A 206 -5.67 -15.88 -10.49
C ASP A 206 -6.95 -16.02 -11.32
N LYS A 207 -8.07 -15.49 -10.81
CA LYS A 207 -9.40 -15.63 -11.44
C LYS A 207 -9.78 -14.35 -12.17
N ARG A 208 -10.43 -14.50 -13.31
CA ARG A 208 -11.16 -13.43 -13.99
C ARG A 208 -12.59 -13.43 -13.49
N GLU A 209 -13.07 -12.29 -13.03
CA GLU A 209 -14.43 -12.14 -12.52
C GLU A 209 -15.42 -11.74 -13.60
N LYS A 210 -14.96 -11.00 -14.61
CA LYS A 210 -15.76 -10.46 -15.70
C LYS A 210 -15.03 -10.61 -17.03
N LEU A 211 -15.80 -10.86 -18.10
CA LEU A 211 -15.31 -10.84 -19.47
C LEU A 211 -15.99 -9.69 -20.21
N VAL A 212 -15.19 -8.79 -20.76
CA VAL A 212 -15.64 -7.62 -21.54
C VAL A 212 -14.91 -7.63 -22.88
N PRO A 213 -15.51 -8.25 -23.92
CA PRO A 213 -14.86 -8.40 -25.22
C PRO A 213 -14.46 -7.08 -25.86
N VAL A 214 -15.31 -6.05 -25.71
CA VAL A 214 -15.09 -4.70 -26.22
C VAL A 214 -15.38 -3.72 -25.07
N PRO A 215 -14.35 -3.22 -24.36
CA PRO A 215 -14.54 -2.19 -23.36
C PRO A 215 -15.03 -0.88 -24.02
N GLU A 216 -16.10 -0.32 -23.49
CA GLU A 216 -16.61 0.99 -23.94
C GLU A 216 -16.43 2.00 -22.81
N TRP A 217 -16.06 3.22 -23.20
CA TRP A 217 -16.05 4.35 -22.28
C TRP A 217 -17.32 5.16 -22.46
N THR A 218 -18.09 5.30 -21.42
CA THR A 218 -19.40 5.92 -21.43
C THR A 218 -19.48 7.17 -20.54
N GLU A 219 -20.58 7.88 -20.58
CA GLU A 219 -20.83 9.01 -19.67
C GLU A 219 -20.80 8.60 -18.19
N LYS A 220 -21.00 7.34 -17.87
CA LYS A 220 -20.94 6.78 -16.52
C LYS A 220 -19.50 6.85 -15.99
N GLU A 221 -18.53 6.41 -16.78
CA GLU A 221 -17.10 6.45 -16.43
C GLU A 221 -16.63 7.90 -16.28
N ASP A 222 -17.06 8.80 -17.17
CA ASP A 222 -16.75 10.25 -17.06
C ASP A 222 -17.31 10.85 -15.76
N LYS A 223 -18.51 10.46 -15.36
CA LYS A 223 -19.12 10.88 -14.11
C LYS A 223 -18.33 10.38 -12.91
N TYR A 224 -17.98 9.10 -12.88
CA TYR A 224 -17.18 8.54 -11.80
C TYR A 224 -15.81 9.20 -11.72
N LYS A 225 -15.13 9.40 -12.84
CA LYS A 225 -13.82 10.09 -12.87
C LYS A 225 -13.91 11.49 -12.23
N LYS A 226 -14.93 12.29 -12.58
CA LYS A 226 -15.13 13.62 -12.00
C LYS A 226 -15.36 13.60 -10.50
N LEU A 227 -16.15 12.64 -9.98
CA LEU A 227 -16.40 12.47 -8.55
C LEU A 227 -15.10 12.07 -7.81
N LEU A 228 -14.39 11.06 -8.35
CA LEU A 228 -13.15 10.54 -7.79
C LEU A 228 -12.06 11.62 -7.73
N LEU A 229 -11.91 12.44 -8.77
CA LEU A 229 -10.93 13.53 -8.79
C LEU A 229 -11.21 14.59 -7.72
N LYS A 230 -12.47 15.00 -7.57
CA LYS A 230 -12.82 15.97 -6.53
C LYS A 230 -12.59 15.44 -5.12
N ASP A 231 -12.95 14.19 -4.88
CA ASP A 231 -12.81 13.61 -3.56
C ASP A 231 -11.36 13.26 -3.23
N ILE A 232 -10.53 12.81 -4.21
CA ILE A 232 -9.11 12.56 -3.92
C ILE A 232 -8.36 13.87 -3.61
N ALA A 233 -8.72 14.98 -4.25
CA ALA A 233 -8.19 16.30 -3.90
C ALA A 233 -8.56 16.70 -2.46
N SER A 234 -9.81 16.44 -2.05
CA SER A 234 -10.25 16.66 -0.67
C SER A 234 -9.52 15.74 0.33
N ILE A 235 -9.33 14.45 0.00
CA ILE A 235 -8.52 13.52 0.80
C ILE A 235 -7.09 14.03 0.93
N GLY A 236 -6.50 14.47 -0.18
CA GLY A 236 -5.15 15.03 -0.19
C GLY A 236 -4.99 16.30 0.63
N SER A 237 -6.05 17.02 0.95
CA SER A 237 -6.02 18.20 1.82
C SER A 237 -6.14 17.89 3.32
N LEU A 238 -6.54 16.67 3.70
CA LEU A 238 -6.70 16.28 5.10
C LEU A 238 -5.37 16.39 5.85
N THR A 239 -5.45 16.93 7.07
CA THR A 239 -4.32 17.06 7.98
C THR A 239 -4.81 16.94 9.41
N GLY A 240 -4.31 15.96 10.18
CA GLY A 240 -4.74 15.79 11.56
C GLY A 240 -4.53 14.40 12.14
N ILE A 241 -5.04 14.23 13.35
CA ILE A 241 -4.89 13.02 14.16
C ILE A 241 -6.18 12.22 14.12
N TYR A 242 -6.11 10.99 13.66
CA TYR A 242 -7.20 10.03 13.77
C TYR A 242 -7.23 9.43 15.17
N ASN A 243 -8.42 9.29 15.72
CA ASN A 243 -8.64 8.79 17.08
C ASN A 243 -9.76 7.76 17.10
N PHE A 244 -9.74 6.90 18.10
CA PHE A 244 -10.88 6.05 18.44
C PHE A 244 -12.05 6.91 18.97
N THR A 245 -13.28 6.46 18.71
CA THR A 245 -14.40 6.75 19.61
C THR A 245 -14.31 5.87 20.86
N ALA A 246 -15.06 6.18 21.90
CA ALA A 246 -15.06 5.38 23.13
C ALA A 246 -15.47 3.91 22.84
N ASN A 247 -16.47 3.74 21.97
CA ASN A 247 -16.93 2.40 21.57
C ASN A 247 -15.89 1.65 20.74
N SER A 248 -15.35 2.29 19.69
CA SER A 248 -14.37 1.63 18.82
C SER A 248 -13.09 1.25 19.56
N ARG A 249 -12.70 2.03 20.59
CA ARG A 249 -11.57 1.69 21.45
C ARG A 249 -11.80 0.40 22.22
N LYS A 250 -12.96 0.25 22.83
CA LYS A 250 -13.32 -0.95 23.59
C LYS A 250 -13.34 -2.19 22.70
N GLU A 251 -13.99 -2.08 21.55
CA GLU A 251 -14.09 -3.20 20.61
C GLU A 251 -12.73 -3.56 20.00
N TYR A 252 -11.88 -2.57 19.70
CA TYR A 252 -10.51 -2.81 19.23
C TYR A 252 -9.64 -3.52 20.29
N ASP A 253 -9.76 -3.14 21.57
CA ASP A 253 -9.02 -3.78 22.64
C ASP A 253 -9.44 -5.28 22.78
N ASN A 254 -10.74 -5.58 22.65
CA ASN A 254 -11.27 -6.95 22.64
C ASN A 254 -10.70 -7.73 21.44
N TRP A 255 -10.86 -7.20 20.23
CA TRP A 255 -10.35 -7.80 19.01
C TRP A 255 -8.84 -8.08 19.08
N TYR A 256 -8.05 -7.14 19.59
CA TYR A 256 -6.59 -7.27 19.72
C TYR A 256 -6.21 -8.46 20.59
N VAL A 257 -6.90 -8.65 21.72
CA VAL A 257 -6.66 -9.78 22.62
C VAL A 257 -7.08 -11.11 21.97
N GLU A 258 -8.22 -11.14 21.30
CA GLU A 258 -8.76 -12.32 20.65
C GLU A 258 -7.87 -12.76 19.47
N GLN A 259 -7.53 -11.84 18.56
CA GLN A 259 -6.70 -12.16 17.40
C GLN A 259 -5.28 -12.63 17.79
N THR A 260 -4.73 -12.16 18.93
CA THR A 260 -3.42 -12.60 19.41
C THR A 260 -3.45 -14.06 19.90
N LYS A 261 -4.60 -14.52 20.37
CA LYS A 261 -4.81 -15.90 20.84
C LYS A 261 -5.29 -16.85 19.75
N ALA A 262 -5.85 -16.30 18.67
CA ALA A 262 -6.39 -17.09 17.57
C ALA A 262 -5.28 -17.85 16.82
N PRO A 263 -5.55 -19.08 16.35
CA PRO A 263 -4.60 -19.78 15.48
C PRO A 263 -4.41 -19.02 14.16
N ARG A 264 -3.18 -18.96 13.68
CA ARG A 264 -2.86 -18.37 12.37
C ARG A 264 -3.49 -19.16 11.25
N VAL A 265 -4.08 -18.50 10.25
CA VAL A 265 -4.65 -19.14 9.06
C VAL A 265 -3.52 -19.76 8.23
N CYS A 266 -2.47 -19.01 7.96
CA CYS A 266 -1.25 -19.55 7.37
C CYS A 266 -0.31 -20.06 8.46
N LYS A 267 -0.06 -21.39 8.46
CA LYS A 267 0.79 -22.07 9.44
C LYS A 267 2.29 -22.02 9.10
N ASP A 268 2.64 -21.44 7.94
CA ASP A 268 4.03 -21.29 7.54
C ASP A 268 4.71 -20.23 8.42
N GLU A 269 5.74 -20.64 9.15
CA GLU A 269 6.49 -19.79 10.08
C GLU A 269 7.18 -18.59 9.39
N THR A 270 7.38 -18.64 8.08
CA THR A 270 7.88 -17.49 7.32
C THR A 270 6.97 -16.27 7.42
N PHE A 271 5.69 -16.45 7.69
CA PHE A 271 4.73 -15.36 7.88
C PHE A 271 4.56 -14.92 9.34
N ALA A 272 5.31 -15.50 10.28
CA ALA A 272 5.19 -15.14 11.70
C ALA A 272 5.33 -13.63 11.95
N GLY A 273 6.34 -13.00 11.34
CA GLY A 273 6.56 -11.55 11.44
C GLY A 273 5.46 -10.68 10.83
N TRP A 274 4.73 -11.22 9.84
CA TRP A 274 3.56 -10.56 9.26
C TRP A 274 2.38 -10.54 10.24
N TYR A 275 2.12 -11.65 10.92
CA TYR A 275 1.07 -11.75 11.94
C TYR A 275 1.29 -10.80 13.12
N GLU A 276 2.53 -10.62 13.56
CA GLU A 276 2.86 -9.63 14.59
C GLU A 276 2.55 -8.18 14.16
N ARG A 277 2.48 -7.92 12.85
CA ARG A 277 2.15 -6.62 12.27
C ARG A 277 0.67 -6.46 11.88
N LYS A 278 -0.13 -7.52 11.98
CA LYS A 278 -1.57 -7.48 11.64
C LYS A 278 -2.30 -6.31 12.29
N PRO A 279 -2.13 -6.00 13.59
CA PRO A 279 -2.76 -4.84 14.22
C PRO A 279 -2.32 -3.50 13.61
N LEU A 280 -1.06 -3.38 13.18
CA LEU A 280 -0.56 -2.19 12.52
C LEU A 280 -1.20 -1.99 11.14
N PHE A 281 -1.36 -3.07 10.36
CA PHE A 281 -2.08 -3.00 9.07
C PHE A 281 -3.53 -2.56 9.27
N VAL A 282 -4.23 -3.11 10.26
CA VAL A 282 -5.60 -2.71 10.59
C VAL A 282 -5.69 -1.22 10.92
N GLN A 283 -4.78 -0.67 11.72
CA GLN A 283 -4.75 0.75 12.04
C GLN A 283 -4.53 1.63 10.80
N LYS A 284 -3.57 1.25 9.94
CA LYS A 284 -3.28 1.98 8.69
C LYS A 284 -4.48 1.96 7.73
N LEU A 285 -5.11 0.79 7.59
CA LEU A 285 -6.32 0.63 6.77
C LEU A 285 -7.52 1.35 7.35
N ALA A 286 -7.68 1.39 8.66
CA ALA A 286 -8.76 2.15 9.30
C ALA A 286 -8.68 3.66 8.97
N ILE A 287 -7.47 4.25 8.96
CA ILE A 287 -7.27 5.63 8.48
C ILE A 287 -7.75 5.78 7.03
N ILE A 288 -7.33 4.86 6.17
CA ILE A 288 -7.63 4.90 4.72
C ILE A 288 -9.14 4.70 4.48
N CYS A 289 -9.76 3.72 5.14
CA CYS A 289 -11.20 3.47 5.07
C CYS A 289 -12.02 4.65 5.58
N GLN A 290 -11.61 5.28 6.68
CA GLN A 290 -12.25 6.50 7.19
C GLN A 290 -12.13 7.63 6.18
N ALA A 291 -10.93 7.89 5.64
CA ALA A 291 -10.71 8.93 4.65
C ALA A 291 -11.47 8.67 3.33
N SER A 292 -11.75 7.40 2.96
CA SER A 292 -12.54 7.08 1.77
C SER A 292 -13.99 7.53 1.86
N GLN A 293 -14.54 7.64 3.09
CA GLN A 293 -15.95 7.91 3.32
C GLN A 293 -16.22 9.32 3.87
N SER A 294 -15.29 9.88 4.64
CA SER A 294 -15.54 11.14 5.32
C SER A 294 -14.27 11.93 5.67
N ASP A 295 -14.46 13.20 6.02
CA ASP A 295 -13.40 14.09 6.53
C ASP A 295 -13.28 14.03 8.07
N ASN A 296 -14.03 13.15 8.73
CA ASN A 296 -14.02 13.00 10.18
C ASN A 296 -12.78 12.22 10.63
N PHE A 297 -12.14 12.71 11.71
CA PHE A 297 -10.96 12.07 12.31
C PHE A 297 -11.30 11.12 13.47
N GLN A 298 -12.59 10.95 13.82
CA GLN A 298 -13.05 9.95 14.77
C GLN A 298 -13.40 8.67 14.01
N ILE A 299 -12.74 7.56 14.34
CA ILE A 299 -12.94 6.27 13.67
C ILE A 299 -13.91 5.42 14.48
N GLU A 300 -15.07 5.12 13.91
CA GLU A 300 -16.06 4.22 14.49
C GLU A 300 -15.67 2.75 14.31
N TRP A 301 -16.30 1.86 15.07
CA TRP A 301 -15.97 0.44 15.05
C TRP A 301 -16.19 -0.22 13.68
N ASN A 302 -17.23 0.10 12.97
CA ASN A 302 -17.52 -0.45 11.63
C ASN A 302 -16.40 -0.17 10.62
N ILE A 303 -15.61 0.90 10.78
CA ILE A 303 -14.45 1.18 9.95
C ILE A 303 -13.28 0.26 10.32
N PHE A 304 -13.09 -0.03 11.62
CA PHE A 304 -12.10 -1.03 12.04
C PHE A 304 -12.51 -2.44 11.58
N GLU A 305 -13.79 -2.82 11.68
CA GLU A 305 -14.29 -4.09 11.15
C GLU A 305 -13.98 -4.24 9.66
N ARG A 306 -14.23 -3.19 8.86
CA ARG A 306 -13.85 -3.17 7.45
C ARG A 306 -12.34 -3.35 7.26
N ALA A 307 -11.52 -2.67 8.03
CA ALA A 307 -10.06 -2.80 7.97
C ALA A 307 -9.59 -4.21 8.34
N ILE A 308 -10.21 -4.83 9.33
CA ILE A 308 -9.96 -6.22 9.74
C ILE A 308 -10.28 -7.18 8.60
N LEU A 309 -11.48 -7.08 8.02
CA LEU A 309 -11.90 -7.92 6.89
C LEU A 309 -10.96 -7.80 5.68
N LEU A 310 -10.46 -6.59 5.39
CA LEU A 310 -9.47 -6.39 4.32
C LEU A 310 -8.16 -7.12 4.60
N VAL A 311 -7.69 -7.14 5.85
CA VAL A 311 -6.46 -7.87 6.23
C VAL A 311 -6.69 -9.37 6.20
N GLU A 312 -7.85 -9.85 6.64
CA GLU A 312 -8.24 -11.27 6.61
C GLU A 312 -8.35 -11.80 5.17
N GLU A 313 -8.90 -11.01 4.23
CA GLU A 313 -8.92 -11.34 2.80
C GLU A 313 -7.50 -11.55 2.23
N VAL A 314 -6.52 -10.78 2.68
CA VAL A 314 -5.11 -10.96 2.30
C VAL A 314 -4.52 -12.20 2.96
N GLU A 315 -4.81 -12.42 4.23
CA GLU A 315 -4.31 -13.55 5.02
C GLU A 315 -4.68 -14.91 4.40
N GLU A 316 -5.90 -15.03 3.85
CA GLU A 316 -6.37 -16.25 3.20
C GLU A 316 -5.57 -16.61 1.94
N THR A 317 -5.06 -15.61 1.23
CA THR A 317 -4.47 -15.83 -0.10
C THR A 317 -2.98 -15.51 -0.20
N MET A 318 -2.38 -14.86 0.80
CA MET A 318 -0.99 -14.40 0.73
C MET A 318 0.04 -15.52 0.49
N ALA A 319 -0.20 -16.73 1.05
CA ALA A 319 0.68 -17.87 0.83
C ALA A 319 0.71 -18.33 -0.63
N LEU A 320 -0.38 -18.09 -1.39
CA LEU A 320 -0.46 -18.44 -2.81
C LEU A 320 0.45 -17.57 -3.68
N ALA A 321 0.74 -16.34 -3.23
CA ALA A 321 1.66 -15.43 -3.91
C ALA A 321 3.09 -16.00 -4.00
N PHE A 322 3.44 -16.88 -3.06
CA PHE A 322 4.78 -17.49 -2.97
C PHE A 322 4.82 -18.93 -3.49
N ARG A 323 3.81 -19.40 -4.22
CA ARG A 323 3.82 -20.72 -4.86
C ARG A 323 5.01 -20.82 -5.83
N GLY A 324 5.87 -21.81 -5.61
CA GLY A 324 7.09 -22.02 -6.42
C GLY A 324 8.36 -21.43 -5.83
N VAL A 325 8.29 -20.64 -4.75
CA VAL A 325 9.49 -20.18 -4.04
C VAL A 325 10.12 -21.37 -3.29
N GLY A 326 11.43 -21.60 -3.53
CA GLY A 326 12.17 -22.69 -2.88
C GLY A 326 12.02 -24.08 -3.54
N ARG A 327 11.23 -24.20 -4.62
CA ARG A 327 11.25 -25.39 -5.47
C ARG A 327 12.42 -25.27 -6.45
N SER A 328 13.28 -26.32 -6.54
CA SER A 328 14.28 -26.40 -7.61
C SER A 328 13.56 -26.54 -8.95
N ASP A 329 14.15 -26.00 -10.03
CA ASP A 329 13.58 -26.05 -11.40
C ASP A 329 13.19 -27.47 -11.85
N ILE A 330 13.79 -28.50 -11.23
CA ILE A 330 13.52 -29.91 -11.49
C ILE A 330 12.16 -30.38 -10.90
N THR A 331 11.66 -29.73 -9.84
CA THR A 331 10.38 -30.12 -9.20
C THR A 331 9.17 -29.42 -9.84
N ALA A 332 9.38 -28.32 -10.55
CA ALA A 332 8.31 -27.62 -11.27
C ALA A 332 7.81 -28.39 -12.49
N ASP A 333 8.66 -29.21 -13.13
CA ASP A 333 8.32 -30.03 -14.30
C ASP A 333 7.53 -31.31 -13.94
N VAL A 334 7.57 -31.75 -12.70
CA VAL A 334 6.88 -32.99 -12.25
C VAL A 334 5.40 -32.74 -11.91
N ASP A 335 5.02 -31.52 -11.54
CA ASP A 335 3.63 -31.16 -11.23
C ASP A 335 2.79 -30.82 -12.49
N MET A 336 3.37 -30.93 -13.71
CA MET A 336 2.69 -30.71 -15.00
C MET A 336 2.39 -32.01 -15.77
N ILE A 337 2.63 -33.16 -15.21
CA ILE A 337 2.25 -34.48 -15.73
C ILE A 337 1.19 -35.05 -14.80
#